data_fc121a8d9176c37de1ad025435e74b89
#
_entry.id   fc121a8d9176c37de1ad025435e74b89
#
_cell.length_a   1.000
_cell.length_b   1.000
_cell.length_c   1.000
_cell.angle_alpha   90.00
_cell.angle_beta   90.00
_cell.angle_gamma   90.00
#
_symmetry.space_group_name_H-M   'P 1'
#
loop_
_entity.id
_entity.type
_entity.pdbx_description
1 polymer ?
#
loop_
_entity_poly.entity_id
_entity_poly.type
_entity_poly.pdbx_seq_one_letter_code
_entity_poly.pdbx_strand_id
1 'polypeptide(L)'
;LRMTLWALAVLVVLAVIDYGKNRYTLEREMRMSDQDIKDEQKQQDQDPKLKGKMRQKMREASRQRIIAAVGQADVVITNPTHVAVALRYSDADPAPILVAKGHDALALRIRTEARKHGIAIIENRALARAIDAEVEIGAPIPGQHYVAVAKVLAFVFNLRQRRKTSA
;
A
#
# COMPACT_ATOMS: atom_id res chain seq x y z
N LEU A 1 -7.21 -81.06 -20.50
CA LEU A 1 -8.39 -80.11 -20.46
C LEU A 1 -8.82 -79.82 -19.00
N ARG A 2 -8.98 -80.78 -18.10
CA ARG A 2 -9.39 -80.56 -16.68
C ARG A 2 -8.35 -79.78 -15.89
N MET A 3 -7.06 -79.99 -16.05
CA MET A 3 -5.96 -79.30 -15.39
C MET A 3 -5.85 -77.84 -15.85
N THR A 4 -6.07 -77.60 -17.12
CA THR A 4 -6.04 -76.21 -17.65
C THR A 4 -7.21 -75.34 -17.15
N LEU A 5 -8.40 -75.95 -17.00
CA LEU A 5 -9.55 -75.25 -16.40
C LEU A 5 -9.33 -74.89 -14.92
N TRP A 6 -8.71 -75.75 -14.14
CA TRP A 6 -8.36 -75.40 -12.76
C TRP A 6 -7.30 -74.38 -12.64
N ALA A 7 -6.29 -74.36 -13.51
CA ALA A 7 -5.27 -73.29 -13.53
C ALA A 7 -5.89 -71.95 -13.91
N LEU A 8 -6.81 -71.93 -14.85
CA LEU A 8 -7.51 -70.72 -15.25
C LEU A 8 -8.38 -70.15 -14.08
N ALA A 9 -9.10 -71.07 -13.39
CA ALA A 9 -9.91 -70.69 -12.24
C ALA A 9 -9.07 -70.06 -11.12
N VAL A 10 -7.89 -70.59 -10.82
CA VAL A 10 -6.97 -70.04 -9.82
C VAL A 10 -6.46 -68.65 -10.25
N LEU A 11 -6.10 -68.41 -11.53
CA LEU A 11 -5.66 -67.16 -12.06
C LEU A 11 -6.75 -66.11 -11.97
N VAL A 12 -8.00 -66.45 -12.26
CA VAL A 12 -9.14 -65.52 -12.14
C VAL A 12 -9.35 -65.07 -10.69
N VAL A 13 -9.27 -66.03 -9.74
CA VAL A 13 -9.40 -65.72 -8.31
C VAL A 13 -8.28 -64.78 -7.85
N LEU A 14 -7.03 -65.05 -8.25
CA LEU A 14 -5.90 -64.17 -7.94
C LEU A 14 -6.06 -62.76 -8.53
N ALA A 15 -6.52 -62.65 -9.76
CA ALA A 15 -6.77 -61.37 -10.44
C ALA A 15 -7.86 -60.57 -9.71
N VAL A 16 -8.93 -61.20 -9.24
CA VAL A 16 -9.98 -60.51 -8.46
C VAL A 16 -9.47 -59.98 -7.12
N ILE A 17 -8.64 -60.82 -6.43
CA ILE A 17 -8.04 -60.39 -5.16
C ILE A 17 -7.08 -59.22 -5.36
N ASP A 18 -6.25 -59.28 -6.39
CA ASP A 18 -5.29 -58.22 -6.71
C ASP A 18 -5.99 -56.91 -7.12
N TYR A 19 -7.04 -56.99 -7.92
CA TYR A 19 -7.88 -55.87 -8.26
C TYR A 19 -8.54 -55.23 -7.02
N GLY A 20 -9.09 -56.04 -6.14
CA GLY A 20 -9.71 -55.58 -4.88
C GLY A 20 -8.72 -54.85 -3.96
N LYS A 21 -7.50 -55.40 -3.80
CA LYS A 21 -6.44 -54.78 -3.02
C LYS A 21 -6.00 -53.43 -3.65
N ASN A 22 -5.77 -53.42 -4.94
CA ASN A 22 -5.31 -52.24 -5.65
C ASN A 22 -6.34 -51.11 -5.58
N ARG A 23 -7.62 -51.43 -5.72
CA ARG A 23 -8.71 -50.44 -5.59
C ARG A 23 -8.83 -49.90 -4.16
N TYR A 24 -8.71 -50.80 -3.16
CA TYR A 24 -8.78 -50.39 -1.75
C TYR A 24 -7.60 -49.46 -1.36
N THR A 25 -6.40 -49.77 -1.84
CA THR A 25 -5.21 -48.96 -1.61
C THR A 25 -5.35 -47.59 -2.30
N LEU A 26 -5.83 -47.55 -3.55
CA LEU A 26 -6.07 -46.34 -4.30
C LEU A 26 -7.11 -45.44 -3.63
N GLU A 27 -8.23 -45.99 -3.14
CA GLU A 27 -9.23 -45.24 -2.40
C GLU A 27 -8.70 -44.67 -1.07
N ARG A 28 -7.79 -45.40 -0.43
CA ARG A 28 -7.14 -44.97 0.81
C ARG A 28 -6.12 -43.84 0.57
N GLU A 29 -5.36 -43.93 -0.52
CA GLU A 29 -4.41 -42.90 -0.92
C GLU A 29 -5.09 -41.61 -1.42
N MET A 30 -6.25 -41.74 -2.08
CA MET A 30 -7.05 -40.57 -2.53
C MET A 30 -7.84 -39.90 -1.40
N ARG A 31 -8.01 -40.56 -0.24
CA ARG A 31 -8.55 -39.86 0.94
C ARG A 31 -7.43 -39.01 1.53
N MET A 32 -7.43 -37.70 1.21
CA MET A 32 -6.59 -36.74 1.88
C MET A 32 -6.70 -36.95 3.40
N SER A 33 -5.58 -37.09 4.06
CA SER A 33 -5.55 -37.14 5.52
C SER A 33 -6.10 -35.85 6.08
N ASP A 34 -6.84 -35.89 7.19
CA ASP A 34 -7.28 -34.70 7.93
C ASP A 34 -6.10 -33.78 8.28
N GLN A 35 -4.89 -34.31 8.30
CA GLN A 35 -3.66 -33.57 8.49
C GLN A 35 -3.26 -32.79 7.21
N ASP A 36 -3.39 -33.41 6.03
CA ASP A 36 -3.06 -32.75 4.75
C ASP A 36 -4.01 -31.59 4.48
N ILE A 37 -5.30 -31.76 4.80
CA ILE A 37 -6.30 -30.68 4.70
C ILE A 37 -5.97 -29.54 5.68
N LYS A 38 -5.55 -29.85 6.91
CA LYS A 38 -5.15 -28.84 7.90
C LYS A 38 -3.85 -28.13 7.52
N ASP A 39 -2.93 -28.83 6.90
CA ASP A 39 -1.65 -28.26 6.47
C ASP A 39 -1.85 -27.40 5.18
N GLU A 40 -2.75 -27.83 4.30
CA GLU A 40 -3.16 -27.03 3.13
C GLU A 40 -3.94 -25.76 3.55
N GLN A 41 -4.85 -25.86 4.53
CA GLN A 41 -5.51 -24.71 5.14
C GLN A 41 -4.52 -23.77 5.84
N LYS A 42 -3.51 -24.30 6.55
CA LYS A 42 -2.44 -23.48 7.14
C LYS A 42 -1.54 -22.81 6.10
N GLN A 43 -1.34 -23.41 4.95
CA GLN A 43 -0.59 -22.82 3.83
C GLN A 43 -1.42 -21.77 3.08
N GLN A 44 -2.74 -21.95 2.96
CA GLN A 44 -3.67 -20.97 2.38
C GLN A 44 -3.95 -19.80 3.34
N ASP A 45 -4.09 -20.07 4.62
CA ASP A 45 -4.05 -19.03 5.67
C ASP A 45 -2.59 -18.60 5.85
N GLN A 46 -2.11 -17.75 4.93
CA GLN A 46 -0.82 -17.08 5.08
C GLN A 46 -0.67 -16.65 6.53
N ASP A 47 0.36 -17.17 7.20
CA ASP A 47 0.65 -16.93 8.62
C ASP A 47 0.24 -15.48 9.00
N PRO A 48 -0.70 -15.27 9.93
CA PRO A 48 -1.17 -13.95 10.30
C PRO A 48 -0.02 -13.00 10.66
N LYS A 49 1.12 -13.54 11.12
CA LYS A 49 2.36 -12.79 11.35
C LYS A 49 2.99 -12.29 10.04
N LEU A 50 2.95 -13.11 8.97
CA LEU A 50 3.47 -12.70 7.66
C LEU A 50 2.60 -11.60 7.04
N LYS A 51 1.28 -11.76 7.12
CA LYS A 51 0.31 -10.76 6.68
C LYS A 51 0.45 -9.44 7.45
N GLY A 52 0.71 -9.51 8.75
CA GLY A 52 1.03 -8.35 9.59
C GLY A 52 2.31 -7.63 9.13
N LYS A 53 3.40 -8.37 8.92
CA LYS A 53 4.68 -7.83 8.42
C LYS A 53 4.54 -7.21 7.03
N MET A 54 3.79 -7.83 6.13
CA MET A 54 3.54 -7.27 4.79
C MET A 54 2.78 -5.95 4.86
N ARG A 55 1.72 -5.87 5.68
CA ARG A 55 0.97 -4.61 5.90
C ARG A 55 1.86 -3.52 6.48
N GLN A 56 2.72 -3.86 7.44
CA GLN A 56 3.66 -2.91 8.01
C GLN A 56 4.64 -2.39 6.96
N LYS A 57 5.26 -3.26 6.17
CA LYS A 57 6.16 -2.87 5.06
C LYS A 57 5.45 -2.00 4.02
N MET A 58 4.21 -2.33 3.66
CA MET A 58 3.42 -1.49 2.74
C MET A 58 3.17 -0.09 3.31
N ARG A 59 2.82 0.03 4.59
CA ARG A 59 2.64 1.33 5.26
C ARG A 59 3.93 2.13 5.31
N GLU A 60 5.05 1.49 5.60
CA GLU A 60 6.38 2.14 5.61
C GLU A 60 6.77 2.62 4.22
N ALA A 61 6.59 1.80 3.18
CA ALA A 61 6.83 2.19 1.80
C ALA A 61 5.93 3.35 1.34
N SER A 62 4.65 3.33 1.71
CA SER A 62 3.72 4.44 1.44
C SER A 62 4.18 5.73 2.12
N ARG A 63 4.56 5.67 3.39
CA ARG A 63 5.09 6.83 4.12
C ARG A 63 6.38 7.38 3.48
N GLN A 64 7.28 6.51 3.04
CA GLN A 64 8.50 6.94 2.34
C GLN A 64 8.20 7.65 1.03
N ARG A 65 7.21 7.17 0.25
CA ARG A 65 6.77 7.85 -0.98
C ARG A 65 6.21 9.25 -0.70
N ILE A 66 5.38 9.38 0.34
CA ILE A 66 4.84 10.68 0.76
C ILE A 66 5.97 11.64 1.12
N ILE A 67 6.96 11.20 1.90
CA ILE A 67 8.10 12.03 2.29
C ILE A 67 8.95 12.43 1.07
N ALA A 68 9.22 11.50 0.15
CA ALA A 68 9.97 11.79 -1.07
C ALA A 68 9.24 12.82 -1.96
N ALA A 69 7.91 12.76 -2.03
CA ALA A 69 7.11 13.72 -2.80
C ALA A 69 7.18 15.16 -2.24
N VAL A 70 7.50 15.33 -0.96
CA VAL A 70 7.65 16.67 -0.34
C VAL A 70 8.73 17.48 -1.05
N GLY A 71 9.83 16.84 -1.51
CA GLY A 71 10.89 17.56 -2.24
C GLY A 71 10.45 18.26 -3.53
N GLN A 72 9.29 17.86 -4.08
CA GLN A 72 8.69 18.48 -5.28
C GLN A 72 7.69 19.59 -4.96
N ALA A 73 7.43 19.89 -3.69
CA ALA A 73 6.47 20.89 -3.28
C ALA A 73 7.04 22.31 -3.35
N ASP A 74 6.17 23.29 -3.59
CA ASP A 74 6.51 24.71 -3.55
C ASP A 74 6.25 25.32 -2.18
N VAL A 75 5.28 24.79 -1.45
CA VAL A 75 4.91 25.25 -0.11
C VAL A 75 4.36 24.11 0.71
N VAL A 76 4.59 24.17 2.01
CA VAL A 76 3.93 23.31 3.00
C VAL A 76 3.06 24.20 3.89
N ILE A 77 1.76 23.90 3.95
CA ILE A 77 0.80 24.58 4.82
C ILE A 77 0.57 23.69 6.05
N THR A 78 0.60 24.27 7.24
CA THR A 78 0.56 23.49 8.47
C THR A 78 -0.49 23.99 9.46
N ASN A 79 -1.07 23.01 10.18
CA ASN A 79 -1.57 23.22 11.52
C ASN A 79 -0.48 22.68 12.47
N PRO A 80 0.17 23.50 13.31
CA PRO A 80 1.52 23.25 13.85
C PRO A 80 1.79 21.87 14.45
N THR A 81 0.84 21.28 15.14
CA THR A 81 1.04 20.00 15.82
C THR A 81 0.36 18.82 15.13
N HIS A 82 -0.64 19.08 14.29
CA HIS A 82 -1.55 18.02 13.85
C HIS A 82 -1.48 17.70 12.37
N VAL A 83 -1.35 18.68 11.49
CA VAL A 83 -1.49 18.49 10.04
C VAL A 83 -0.41 19.22 9.27
N ALA A 84 0.11 18.58 8.24
CA ALA A 84 0.94 19.23 7.22
C ALA A 84 0.49 18.77 5.84
N VAL A 85 0.26 19.71 4.93
CA VAL A 85 -0.11 19.49 3.54
C VAL A 85 0.91 20.20 2.63
N ALA A 86 1.47 19.45 1.68
CA ALA A 86 2.47 19.95 0.74
C ALA A 86 1.83 20.14 -0.64
N LEU A 87 1.94 21.33 -1.18
CA LEU A 87 1.37 21.72 -2.46
C LEU A 87 2.46 22.02 -3.47
N ARG A 88 2.25 21.53 -4.68
CA ARG A 88 3.03 21.89 -5.86
C ARG A 88 2.16 22.71 -6.80
N TYR A 89 2.73 23.73 -7.40
CA TYR A 89 2.11 24.48 -8.47
C TYR A 89 3.08 24.64 -9.63
N SER A 90 2.65 24.27 -10.82
CA SER A 90 3.36 24.48 -12.07
C SER A 90 2.46 25.22 -13.03
N ASP A 91 3.05 26.06 -13.91
CA ASP A 91 2.29 26.77 -14.94
C ASP A 91 1.59 25.83 -15.94
N ALA A 92 2.01 24.57 -16.00
CA ALA A 92 1.37 23.54 -16.79
C ALA A 92 0.13 22.92 -16.10
N ASP A 93 -0.01 23.09 -14.78
CA ASP A 93 -1.11 22.51 -14.01
C ASP A 93 -2.29 23.53 -13.94
N PRO A 94 -3.54 23.10 -14.16
CA PRO A 94 -4.70 23.99 -14.09
C PRO A 94 -4.96 24.52 -12.67
N ALA A 95 -4.43 23.85 -11.66
CA ALA A 95 -4.55 24.20 -10.24
C ALA A 95 -3.40 23.60 -9.43
N PRO A 96 -3.09 24.13 -8.24
CA PRO A 96 -2.13 23.52 -7.34
C PRO A 96 -2.53 22.08 -6.97
N ILE A 97 -1.55 21.19 -6.94
CA ILE A 97 -1.74 19.76 -6.67
C ILE A 97 -1.25 19.45 -5.26
N LEU A 98 -2.01 18.64 -4.52
CA LEU A 98 -1.59 18.11 -3.23
C LEU A 98 -0.63 16.94 -3.44
N VAL A 99 0.66 17.12 -3.16
CA VAL A 99 1.69 16.08 -3.37
C VAL A 99 1.95 15.22 -2.12
N ALA A 100 1.72 15.78 -0.93
CA ALA A 100 1.85 15.04 0.32
C ALA A 100 0.94 15.61 1.41
N LYS A 101 0.38 14.74 2.25
CA LYS A 101 -0.32 15.13 3.48
C LYS A 101 -0.02 14.14 4.60
N GLY A 102 -0.11 14.60 5.83
CA GLY A 102 0.10 13.74 6.99
C GLY A 102 -0.28 14.38 8.29
N HIS A 103 -0.52 13.50 9.27
CA HIS A 103 -0.92 13.86 10.62
C HIS A 103 0.21 13.57 11.62
N ASP A 104 0.25 14.31 12.71
CA ASP A 104 1.10 14.13 13.88
C ASP A 104 2.56 13.80 13.55
N ALA A 105 3.00 12.56 13.76
CA ALA A 105 4.38 12.12 13.48
C ALA A 105 4.76 12.24 12.00
N LEU A 106 3.81 12.00 11.07
CA LEU A 106 4.05 12.17 9.64
C LEU A 106 4.10 13.65 9.26
N ALA A 107 3.24 14.50 9.85
CA ALA A 107 3.30 15.94 9.67
C ALA A 107 4.64 16.52 10.12
N LEU A 108 5.20 16.02 11.23
CA LEU A 108 6.53 16.41 11.68
C LEU A 108 7.62 16.03 10.66
N ARG A 109 7.55 14.82 10.10
CA ARG A 109 8.48 14.38 9.06
C ARG A 109 8.36 15.20 7.79
N ILE A 110 7.15 15.51 7.32
CA ILE A 110 6.91 16.40 6.16
C ILE A 110 7.56 17.76 6.39
N ARG A 111 7.38 18.37 7.57
CA ARG A 111 8.02 19.66 7.92
C ARG A 111 9.54 19.59 7.96
N THR A 112 10.07 18.50 8.48
CA THR A 112 11.53 18.27 8.54
C THR A 112 12.10 18.15 7.13
N GLU A 113 11.44 17.40 6.26
CA GLU A 113 11.87 17.22 4.88
C GLU A 113 11.75 18.53 4.07
N ALA A 114 10.65 19.26 4.25
CA ALA A 114 10.48 20.58 3.66
C ALA A 114 11.61 21.56 4.03
N ARG A 115 12.05 21.54 5.29
CA ARG A 115 13.19 22.38 5.73
C ARG A 115 14.50 21.97 5.05
N LYS A 116 14.76 20.66 4.89
CA LYS A 116 15.96 20.18 4.19
C LYS A 116 16.01 20.64 2.74
N HIS A 117 14.85 20.69 2.08
CA HIS A 117 14.74 21.15 0.69
C HIS A 117 14.54 22.66 0.56
N GLY A 118 14.61 23.44 1.65
CA GLY A 118 14.41 24.89 1.61
C GLY A 118 12.99 25.31 1.22
N ILE A 119 11.99 24.42 1.36
CA ILE A 119 10.60 24.68 1.03
C ILE A 119 9.97 25.53 2.14
N ALA A 120 9.24 26.57 1.76
CA ALA A 120 8.57 27.46 2.70
C ALA A 120 7.48 26.71 3.47
N ILE A 121 7.43 26.94 4.79
CA ILE A 121 6.40 26.38 5.67
C ILE A 121 5.57 27.54 6.19
N ILE A 122 4.27 27.52 5.90
CA ILE A 122 3.33 28.57 6.27
C ILE A 122 2.31 27.99 7.24
N GLU A 123 2.12 28.64 8.37
CA GLU A 123 1.08 28.26 9.31
C GLU A 123 -0.26 28.86 8.88
N ASN A 124 -1.21 27.97 8.56
CA ASN A 124 -2.62 28.34 8.37
C ASN A 124 -3.47 27.14 8.77
N ARG A 125 -3.95 27.16 10.01
CA ARG A 125 -4.67 26.03 10.63
C ARG A 125 -5.95 25.67 9.90
N ALA A 126 -6.73 26.69 9.50
CA ALA A 126 -8.01 26.50 8.84
C ALA A 126 -7.80 25.87 7.45
N LEU A 127 -6.89 26.43 6.65
CA LEU A 127 -6.61 25.96 5.30
C LEU A 127 -5.97 24.58 5.29
N ALA A 128 -5.03 24.30 6.21
CA ALA A 128 -4.41 22.97 6.31
C ALA A 128 -5.43 21.88 6.60
N ARG A 129 -6.38 22.13 7.52
CA ARG A 129 -7.44 21.16 7.86
C ARG A 129 -8.43 20.97 6.72
N ALA A 130 -8.83 22.06 6.04
CA ALA A 130 -9.77 21.98 4.94
C ALA A 130 -9.19 21.16 3.77
N ILE A 131 -7.96 21.45 3.36
CA ILE A 131 -7.29 20.68 2.29
C ILE A 131 -7.09 19.22 2.70
N ASP A 132 -6.68 18.97 3.93
CA ASP A 132 -6.45 17.61 4.41
C ASP A 132 -7.73 16.76 4.40
N ALA A 133 -8.87 17.35 4.77
CA ALA A 133 -10.16 16.66 4.82
C ALA A 133 -10.77 16.40 3.43
N GLU A 134 -10.56 17.32 2.48
CA GLU A 134 -11.29 17.35 1.22
C GLU A 134 -10.48 16.85 0.02
N VAL A 135 -9.15 16.91 0.09
CA VAL A 135 -8.30 16.64 -1.07
C VAL A 135 -7.46 15.37 -0.88
N GLU A 136 -7.44 14.53 -1.87
CA GLU A 136 -6.56 13.35 -1.87
C GLU A 136 -5.19 13.67 -2.46
N ILE A 137 -4.17 12.88 -2.10
CA ILE A 137 -2.82 13.01 -2.64
C ILE A 137 -2.84 12.76 -4.15
N GLY A 138 -2.24 13.67 -4.91
CA GLY A 138 -2.23 13.66 -6.36
C GLY A 138 -3.39 14.42 -7.01
N ALA A 139 -4.41 14.84 -6.23
CA ALA A 139 -5.54 15.59 -6.74
C ALA A 139 -5.29 17.11 -6.74
N PRO A 140 -5.91 17.84 -7.67
CA PRO A 140 -5.91 19.30 -7.66
C PRO A 140 -6.77 19.85 -6.53
N ILE A 141 -6.43 21.02 -6.04
CA ILE A 141 -7.19 21.72 -4.99
C ILE A 141 -8.55 22.15 -5.54
N PRO A 142 -9.66 22.01 -4.78
CA PRO A 142 -10.97 22.50 -5.17
C PRO A 142 -11.01 24.05 -5.29
N GLY A 143 -11.86 24.55 -6.18
CA GLY A 143 -11.99 25.99 -6.48
C GLY A 143 -12.28 26.87 -5.26
N GLN A 144 -13.00 26.35 -4.27
CA GLN A 144 -13.29 27.07 -3.03
C GLN A 144 -12.04 27.48 -2.23
N HIS A 145 -10.91 26.77 -2.41
CA HIS A 145 -9.65 27.07 -1.72
C HIS A 145 -8.67 27.86 -2.59
N TYR A 146 -8.97 28.12 -3.88
CA TYR A 146 -8.04 28.79 -4.81
C TYR A 146 -7.55 30.12 -4.28
N VAL A 147 -8.44 31.00 -3.80
CA VAL A 147 -8.07 32.34 -3.33
C VAL A 147 -7.12 32.25 -2.12
N ALA A 148 -7.39 31.35 -1.19
CA ALA A 148 -6.55 31.17 -0.01
C ALA A 148 -5.17 30.58 -0.36
N VAL A 149 -5.13 29.58 -1.23
CA VAL A 149 -3.88 28.96 -1.69
C VAL A 149 -3.08 29.90 -2.56
N ALA A 150 -3.72 30.67 -3.46
CA ALA A 150 -3.05 31.65 -4.30
C ALA A 150 -2.36 32.75 -3.46
N LYS A 151 -3.00 33.22 -2.39
CA LYS A 151 -2.35 34.17 -1.46
C LYS A 151 -1.10 33.59 -0.80
N VAL A 152 -1.14 32.35 -0.39
CA VAL A 152 0.00 31.62 0.21
C VAL A 152 1.12 31.44 -0.81
N LEU A 153 0.81 30.99 -2.03
CA LEU A 153 1.80 30.84 -3.10
C LEU A 153 2.43 32.17 -3.52
N ALA A 154 1.62 33.21 -3.71
CA ALA A 154 2.13 34.54 -4.04
C ALA A 154 3.10 35.07 -2.98
N PHE A 155 2.78 34.86 -1.70
CA PHE A 155 3.67 35.23 -0.60
C PHE A 155 5.00 34.47 -0.66
N VAL A 156 4.97 33.15 -0.91
CA VAL A 156 6.17 32.33 -1.01
C VAL A 156 7.02 32.69 -2.21
N PHE A 157 6.42 32.93 -3.38
CA PHE A 157 7.16 33.33 -4.57
C PHE A 157 7.81 34.71 -4.39
N ASN A 158 7.13 35.68 -3.80
CA ASN A 158 7.72 36.98 -3.45
C ASN A 158 8.90 36.83 -2.49
N LEU A 159 8.82 35.97 -1.48
CA LEU A 159 9.94 35.67 -0.58
C LEU A 159 11.14 35.05 -1.31
N ARG A 160 10.88 34.13 -2.23
CA ARG A 160 11.95 33.49 -3.05
C ARG A 160 12.64 34.53 -3.96
N GLN A 161 11.89 35.43 -4.58
CA GLN A 161 12.45 36.50 -5.42
C GLN A 161 13.33 37.47 -4.62
N ARG A 162 12.86 37.94 -3.47
CA ARG A 162 13.65 38.82 -2.61
C ARG A 162 14.97 38.19 -2.15
N ARG A 163 14.97 36.90 -1.83
CA ARG A 163 16.21 36.18 -1.46
C ARG A 163 17.20 36.09 -2.62
N LYS A 164 16.72 35.91 -3.85
CA LYS A 164 17.58 35.88 -5.04
C LYS A 164 18.20 37.21 -5.39
N THR A 165 17.52 38.33 -5.04
CA THR A 165 18.02 39.71 -5.32
C THR A 165 18.98 40.17 -4.24
N SER A 166 19.02 39.56 -3.05
CA SER A 166 19.89 39.93 -1.92
C SER A 166 21.16 39.07 -1.79
N ALA A 167 21.35 38.09 -2.68
CA ALA A 167 22.52 37.19 -2.75
C ALA A 167 23.35 37.49 -4.01
#